data_3aff0d3ae03c2e3827f4466189737f0e
#
_entry.id   3aff0d3ae03c2e3827f4466189737f0e
#
_cell.length_a   1.000
_cell.length_b   1.000
_cell.length_c   1.000
_cell.angle_alpha   90.00
_cell.angle_beta   90.00
_cell.angle_gamma   90.00
#
_symmetry.space_group_name_H-M   'P 1'
#
loop_
_entity.id
_entity.type
_entity.pdbx_description
1 polymer ?
#
loop_
_entity_poly.entity_id
_entity_poly.type
_entity_poly.pdbx_seq_one_letter_code
_entity_poly.pdbx_strand_id
1 'polypeptide(L)'
;MDPGAIGRKFLLQNSKGSQIAAIGINDIDNPPNAIILRTATNPVGLPESLGSNGCIVIQQNPNNAFNCQLAFSFGSDKIAIRRKRNGTAWTDWKYFSAE
;
A
#
# COMPACT_ATOMS: atom_id res chain seq x y z
N MET A 1 -19.32 -28.70 -1.10
CA MET A 1 -18.19 -27.72 -1.08
C MET A 1 -18.46 -26.68 0.00
N ASP A 2 -17.45 -26.34 0.76
CA ASP A 2 -17.57 -25.34 1.82
C ASP A 2 -17.50 -23.93 1.23
N PRO A 3 -18.57 -23.14 1.30
CA PRO A 3 -18.54 -21.77 0.78
C PRO A 3 -17.47 -20.89 1.46
N GLY A 4 -17.19 -21.13 2.74
CA GLY A 4 -16.14 -20.38 3.44
C GLY A 4 -14.76 -20.66 2.89
N ALA A 5 -14.48 -21.89 2.44
CA ALA A 5 -13.20 -22.23 1.84
C ALA A 5 -13.01 -21.50 0.51
N ILE A 6 -14.07 -21.38 -0.29
CA ILE A 6 -14.01 -20.64 -1.54
C ILE A 6 -13.75 -19.17 -1.28
N GLY A 7 -14.47 -18.57 -0.34
CA GLY A 7 -14.27 -17.16 0.01
C GLY A 7 -12.86 -16.87 0.46
N ARG A 8 -12.28 -17.75 1.28
CA ARG A 8 -10.90 -17.56 1.74
C ARG A 8 -9.91 -17.60 0.58
N LYS A 9 -10.11 -18.50 -0.38
CA LYS A 9 -9.22 -18.57 -1.54
C LYS A 9 -9.25 -17.30 -2.38
N PHE A 10 -10.43 -16.73 -2.58
CA PHE A 10 -10.54 -15.51 -3.38
C PHE A 10 -10.04 -14.27 -2.65
N LEU A 11 -10.14 -14.21 -1.33
CA LEU A 11 -9.77 -13.02 -0.57
C LEU A 11 -8.30 -13.00 -0.17
N LEU A 12 -7.67 -14.15 0.04
CA LEU A 12 -6.33 -14.23 0.58
C LEU A 12 -5.28 -14.68 -0.42
N GLN A 13 -5.66 -15.50 -1.38
CA GLN A 13 -4.72 -16.03 -2.35
C GLN A 13 -5.49 -16.58 -3.56
N ASN A 14 -4.77 -16.81 -4.65
CA ASN A 14 -5.37 -17.43 -5.80
C ASN A 14 -5.55 -18.94 -5.56
N SER A 15 -6.19 -19.63 -6.51
CA SER A 15 -6.52 -21.05 -6.37
C SER A 15 -5.30 -21.97 -6.26
N LYS A 16 -4.10 -21.48 -6.57
CA LYS A 16 -2.86 -22.23 -6.48
C LYS A 16 -2.04 -21.88 -5.24
N GLY A 17 -2.59 -21.07 -4.35
CA GLY A 17 -1.90 -20.66 -3.13
C GLY A 17 -0.98 -19.48 -3.27
N SER A 18 -0.92 -18.84 -4.43
CA SER A 18 -0.09 -17.67 -4.62
C SER A 18 -0.69 -16.46 -3.91
N GLN A 19 0.15 -15.51 -3.55
CA GLN A 19 -0.30 -14.28 -2.93
C GLN A 19 -1.11 -13.43 -3.90
N ILE A 20 -1.96 -12.57 -3.36
CA ILE A 20 -2.63 -11.53 -4.15
C ILE A 20 -1.56 -10.60 -4.68
N ALA A 21 -1.53 -10.38 -5.99
CA ALA A 21 -0.54 -9.53 -6.61
C ALA A 21 -0.78 -8.06 -6.30
N ALA A 22 0.29 -7.32 -6.09
CA ALA A 22 0.22 -5.87 -5.96
C ALA A 22 -0.01 -5.23 -7.32
N ILE A 23 -0.73 -4.11 -7.34
CA ILE A 23 -0.93 -3.32 -8.55
C ILE A 23 0.22 -2.33 -8.68
N GLY A 24 0.89 -2.32 -9.84
CA GLY A 24 1.97 -1.39 -10.10
C GLY A 24 1.45 0.01 -10.37
N ILE A 25 2.02 0.99 -9.69
CA ILE A 25 1.64 2.40 -9.84
C ILE A 25 2.88 3.29 -9.80
N ASN A 26 2.73 4.53 -10.22
CA ASN A 26 3.80 5.52 -10.18
C ASN A 26 3.43 6.76 -9.34
N ASP A 27 2.20 6.88 -8.88
CA ASP A 27 1.72 8.02 -8.12
C ASP A 27 0.95 7.54 -6.89
N ILE A 28 1.60 7.64 -5.73
CA ILE A 28 1.00 7.19 -4.46
C ILE A 28 0.00 8.23 -3.93
N ASP A 29 0.10 9.48 -4.39
CA ASP A 29 -0.82 10.55 -3.96
C ASP A 29 -2.21 10.37 -4.57
N ASN A 30 -2.30 9.74 -5.73
CA ASN A 30 -3.56 9.49 -6.43
C ASN A 30 -3.68 7.99 -6.72
N PRO A 31 -3.84 7.17 -5.67
CA PRO A 31 -3.81 5.73 -5.83
C PRO A 31 -5.10 5.19 -6.44
N PRO A 32 -5.00 4.07 -7.14
CA PRO A 32 -6.19 3.36 -7.59
C PRO A 32 -6.90 2.67 -6.43
N ASN A 33 -8.10 2.19 -6.70
CA ASN A 33 -8.88 1.42 -5.75
C ASN A 33 -8.32 -0.01 -5.63
N ALA A 34 -7.26 -0.14 -4.84
CA ALA A 34 -6.60 -1.41 -4.59
C ALA A 34 -6.01 -1.41 -3.18
N ILE A 35 -5.91 -2.59 -2.58
CA ILE A 35 -5.39 -2.72 -1.22
C ILE A 35 -3.87 -2.69 -1.21
N ILE A 36 -3.23 -3.33 -2.16
CA ILE A 36 -1.77 -3.44 -2.22
C ILE A 36 -1.26 -2.81 -3.51
N LEU A 37 -0.35 -1.87 -3.35
CA LEU A 37 0.27 -1.15 -4.45
C LEU A 37 1.77 -1.41 -4.45
N ARG A 38 2.37 -1.36 -5.62
CA ARG A 38 3.81 -1.51 -5.79
C ARG A 38 4.33 -0.40 -6.69
N THR A 39 5.45 0.22 -6.31
CA THR A 39 6.05 1.26 -7.13
C THR A 39 7.43 0.85 -7.64
N ALA A 40 7.83 1.46 -8.73
CA ALA A 40 9.23 1.50 -9.13
C ALA A 40 9.98 2.56 -8.32
N THR A 41 11.21 2.87 -8.71
CA THR A 41 12.00 3.91 -8.06
C THR A 41 11.39 5.30 -8.28
N ASN A 42 11.54 6.17 -7.28
CA ASN A 42 11.09 7.58 -7.33
C ASN A 42 9.64 7.76 -7.74
N PRO A 43 8.67 7.11 -7.09
CA PRO A 43 7.27 7.38 -7.38
C PRO A 43 6.86 8.77 -6.88
N VAL A 44 5.78 9.30 -7.44
CA VAL A 44 5.17 10.53 -6.92
C VAL A 44 4.58 10.23 -5.54
N GLY A 45 4.85 11.08 -4.56
CA GLY A 45 4.38 10.90 -3.18
C GLY A 45 5.27 10.01 -2.33
N LEU A 46 6.49 9.75 -2.78
CA LEU A 46 7.44 8.89 -2.09
C LEU A 46 7.68 9.33 -0.64
N PRO A 47 7.64 8.40 0.33
CA PRO A 47 8.11 8.70 1.68
C PRO A 47 9.64 8.85 1.66
N GLU A 48 10.12 10.08 1.78
CA GLU A 48 11.53 10.42 1.56
C GLU A 48 12.50 9.62 2.42
N SER A 49 12.13 9.41 3.69
CA SER A 49 13.01 8.67 4.61
C SER A 49 13.14 7.19 4.29
N LEU A 50 12.35 6.67 3.36
CA LEU A 50 12.49 5.30 2.89
C LEU A 50 13.51 5.17 1.75
N GLY A 51 14.05 6.29 1.28
CA GLY A 51 14.98 6.30 0.15
C GLY A 51 14.26 6.29 -1.20
N SER A 52 15.01 6.24 -2.28
CA SER A 52 14.47 6.35 -3.63
C SER A 52 14.05 5.01 -4.25
N ASN A 53 14.26 3.91 -3.55
CA ASN A 53 13.87 2.58 -4.05
C ASN A 53 12.35 2.44 -4.10
N GLY A 54 11.89 1.47 -4.86
CA GLY A 54 10.47 1.17 -4.92
C GLY A 54 9.91 0.76 -3.56
N CYS A 55 8.62 0.92 -3.38
CA CYS A 55 7.97 0.55 -2.13
C CYS A 55 6.69 -0.25 -2.38
N ILE A 56 6.30 -0.95 -1.34
CA ILE A 56 5.00 -1.60 -1.24
C ILE A 56 4.14 -0.73 -0.36
N VAL A 57 2.93 -0.43 -0.79
CA VAL A 57 1.99 0.38 -0.03
C VAL A 57 0.73 -0.43 0.20
N ILE A 58 0.33 -0.53 1.47
CA ILE A 58 -0.94 -1.13 1.86
C ILE A 58 -1.88 0.00 2.22
N GLN A 59 -3.09 -0.01 1.69
CA GLN A 59 -4.04 1.07 1.94
C GLN A 59 -5.44 0.55 2.17
N GLN A 60 -6.25 1.40 2.80
CA GLN A 60 -7.66 1.18 3.05
C GLN A 60 -8.43 2.37 2.50
N ASN A 61 -9.63 2.14 2.07
CA ASN A 61 -10.58 3.11 1.56
C ASN A 61 -10.38 3.43 0.08
N PRO A 62 -11.14 2.71 -0.73
CA PRO A 62 -11.02 2.78 -2.18
C PRO A 62 -11.47 4.10 -2.81
N ASN A 63 -12.25 4.92 -2.10
CA ASN A 63 -12.72 6.17 -2.70
C ASN A 63 -11.74 7.34 -2.52
N ASN A 64 -10.62 7.09 -1.83
CA ASN A 64 -9.54 8.04 -1.61
C ASN A 64 -9.95 9.32 -0.88
N ALA A 65 -11.14 9.38 -0.33
CA ALA A 65 -11.56 10.50 0.54
C ALA A 65 -11.10 10.26 1.98
N PHE A 66 -11.10 9.00 2.41
CA PHE A 66 -10.63 8.56 3.71
C PHE A 66 -9.65 7.41 3.45
N ASN A 67 -8.38 7.68 3.49
CA ASN A 67 -7.38 6.69 3.15
C ASN A 67 -6.25 6.70 4.19
N CYS A 68 -5.75 5.53 4.50
CA CYS A 68 -4.53 5.36 5.28
C CYS A 68 -3.57 4.55 4.44
N GLN A 69 -2.33 5.00 4.35
CA GLN A 69 -1.29 4.29 3.63
C GLN A 69 -0.16 3.89 4.55
N LEU A 70 0.25 2.64 4.46
CA LEU A 70 1.39 2.08 5.16
C LEU A 70 2.40 1.67 4.11
N ALA A 71 3.60 2.24 4.14
CA ALA A 71 4.60 2.02 3.11
C ALA A 71 5.84 1.33 3.66
N PHE A 72 6.34 0.38 2.88
CA PHE A 72 7.58 -0.36 3.14
C PHE A 72 8.50 -0.19 1.95
N SER A 73 9.80 -0.14 2.18
CA SER A 73 10.78 -0.07 1.11
C SER A 73 11.76 -1.22 1.21
N PHE A 74 12.29 -1.62 0.06
CA PHE A 74 13.35 -2.64 0.03
C PHE A 74 14.70 -2.08 0.45
N GLY A 75 14.85 -0.75 0.53
CA GLY A 75 16.09 -0.10 0.88
C GLY A 75 16.14 0.50 2.28
N SER A 76 15.17 0.22 3.12
CA SER A 76 15.10 0.81 4.46
C SER A 76 14.39 -0.11 5.44
N ASP A 77 14.82 -0.08 6.69
CA ASP A 77 14.14 -0.77 7.79
C ASP A 77 13.02 0.06 8.40
N LYS A 78 12.80 1.26 7.89
CA LYS A 78 11.73 2.12 8.37
C LYS A 78 10.42 1.75 7.72
N ILE A 79 9.35 2.05 8.44
CA ILE A 79 7.98 1.96 7.95
C ILE A 79 7.42 3.37 7.93
N ALA A 80 6.68 3.74 6.90
CA ALA A 80 6.06 5.05 6.80
C ALA A 80 4.55 4.92 6.83
N ILE A 81 3.87 5.88 7.46
CA ILE A 81 2.41 5.90 7.54
C ILE A 81 1.92 7.33 7.33
N ARG A 82 0.83 7.47 6.61
CA ARG A 82 0.10 8.74 6.46
C ARG A 82 -1.38 8.48 6.29
N ARG A 83 -2.15 9.55 6.36
CA ARG A 83 -3.60 9.45 6.19
C ARG A 83 -4.16 10.66 5.45
N LYS A 84 -5.35 10.47 4.94
CA LYS A 84 -6.16 11.50 4.30
C LYS A 84 -7.60 11.30 4.77
N ARG A 85 -8.32 12.38 5.01
CA ARG A 85 -9.73 12.28 5.36
C ARG A 85 -10.54 13.43 4.76
N ASN A 86 -11.78 13.16 4.43
CA ASN A 86 -12.73 14.09 3.82
C ASN A 86 -12.22 14.70 2.50
N GLY A 87 -11.42 13.94 1.76
CA GLY A 87 -10.88 14.42 0.49
C GLY A 87 -9.86 15.53 0.61
N THR A 88 -9.33 15.79 1.82
CA THR A 88 -8.28 16.79 2.02
C THR A 88 -6.92 16.26 1.54
N ALA A 89 -5.90 17.12 1.68
CA ALA A 89 -4.55 16.68 1.34
C ALA A 89 -4.06 15.58 2.28
N TRP A 90 -3.10 14.79 1.81
CA TRP A 90 -2.42 13.81 2.66
C TRP A 90 -1.69 14.52 3.79
N THR A 91 -1.68 13.89 4.98
CA THR A 91 -0.77 14.32 6.06
C THR A 91 0.66 14.03 5.63
N ASP A 92 1.62 14.64 6.33
CA ASP A 92 3.02 14.27 6.14
C ASP A 92 3.23 12.82 6.54
N TRP A 93 4.18 12.15 5.87
CA TRP A 93 4.58 10.81 6.26
C TRP A 93 5.20 10.82 7.65
N LYS A 94 4.82 9.88 8.48
CA LYS A 94 5.45 9.62 9.76
C LYS A 94 6.22 8.31 9.65
N TYR A 95 7.37 8.25 10.30
CA TYR A 95 8.29 7.14 10.14
C TYR A 95 8.51 6.43 11.46
N PHE A 96 8.61 5.11 11.37
CA PHE A 96 8.93 4.26 12.50
C PHE A 96 10.11 3.38 12.12
N SER A 97 11.11 3.30 13.01
CA SER A 97 12.27 2.46 12.79
C SER A 97 12.18 1.21 13.65
N ALA A 98 12.60 0.07 13.09
CA ALA A 98 12.79 -1.13 13.89
C ALA A 98 14.03 -0.92 14.78
N GLU A 99 13.90 -1.29 16.02
CA GLU A 99 14.98 -1.19 17.00
C GLU A 99 15.60 -2.56 17.25
#